data_c1c714d2587ad4e4a956edebec13b242
#
_entry.id   c1c714d2587ad4e4a956edebec13b242
#
_cell.length_a   1.000
_cell.length_b   1.000
_cell.length_c   1.000
_cell.angle_alpha   90.00
_cell.angle_beta   90.00
_cell.angle_gamma   90.00
#
_symmetry.space_group_name_H-M   'P 1'
#
loop_
_entity.id
_entity.type
_entity.pdbx_description
1 polymer ?
#
loop_
_entity_poly.entity_id
_entity_poly.type
_entity_poly.pdbx_seq_one_letter_code
_entity_poly.pdbx_strand_id
1 'polypeptide(L)'
;MIKELALIGIVGVISYGGSKSAFALDIPISASVTGSCVISVETNGTYGQPYAYKLSTTPADGGELPITRVDVTLADAYKVAFTTPDSFSSSPTLNDVVTFTGDTEVSAVSDATNMADYETDKVEVDNTDTYELTATGSTWFKHSSTATNGGDRAFPSGNYTAYVTAECIAI
;
A
#
# COMPACT_ATOMS: atom_id res chain seq x y z
N MET A 1 -60.89 19.91 67.12
CA MET A 1 -62.22 19.34 66.95
C MET A 1 -62.21 18.37 65.76
N ILE A 2 -62.72 17.19 66.11
CA ILE A 2 -63.18 16.16 65.17
C ILE A 2 -62.05 15.34 64.54
N LYS A 3 -61.65 14.20 65.15
CA LYS A 3 -62.21 12.84 65.10
C LYS A 3 -62.06 12.18 63.77
N GLU A 4 -61.17 11.13 63.83
CA GLU A 4 -61.56 9.71 63.72
C GLU A 4 -61.77 9.23 62.34
N LEU A 5 -61.07 8.21 61.84
CA LEU A 5 -61.50 6.83 62.08
C LEU A 5 -60.41 5.87 61.57
N ALA A 6 -60.04 4.95 62.41
CA ALA A 6 -59.18 3.79 62.02
C ALA A 6 -60.03 2.82 61.18
N LEU A 7 -59.55 2.37 60.09
CA LEU A 7 -60.05 1.18 59.40
C LEU A 7 -58.93 0.19 59.20
N ILE A 8 -58.99 -0.84 60.04
CA ILE A 8 -58.13 -2.01 59.95
C ILE A 8 -58.63 -2.84 58.76
N GLY A 9 -57.90 -2.80 57.67
CA GLY A 9 -58.12 -3.69 56.55
C GLY A 9 -57.06 -4.81 56.58
N ILE A 10 -57.48 -6.03 56.90
CA ILE A 10 -56.69 -7.24 56.76
C ILE A 10 -56.54 -7.51 55.26
N VAL A 11 -55.35 -7.23 54.71
CA VAL A 11 -55.05 -7.62 53.34
C VAL A 11 -54.29 -8.97 53.41
N GLY A 12 -54.97 -10.00 52.92
CA GLY A 12 -54.39 -11.31 52.74
C GLY A 12 -53.19 -11.27 51.82
N VAL A 13 -52.06 -11.79 52.28
CA VAL A 13 -50.88 -11.98 51.46
C VAL A 13 -51.13 -13.12 50.50
N ILE A 14 -51.54 -12.81 49.28
CA ILE A 14 -51.50 -13.78 48.19
C ILE A 14 -50.07 -13.82 47.67
N SER A 15 -49.32 -14.84 48.09
CA SER A 15 -48.01 -15.13 47.57
C SER A 15 -48.17 -15.63 46.10
N TYR A 16 -48.18 -14.73 45.14
CA TYR A 16 -47.95 -15.11 43.77
C TYR A 16 -46.49 -15.46 43.59
N GLY A 17 -46.21 -16.75 43.56
CA GLY A 17 -44.94 -17.28 43.09
C GLY A 17 -44.77 -16.99 41.60
N GLY A 18 -44.51 -15.74 41.28
CA GLY A 18 -44.13 -15.34 39.93
C GLY A 18 -42.71 -15.83 39.66
N SER A 19 -42.57 -16.78 38.79
CA SER A 19 -41.29 -17.10 38.18
C SER A 19 -40.73 -15.82 37.58
N LYS A 20 -39.66 -15.31 38.17
CA LYS A 20 -38.90 -14.18 37.60
C LYS A 20 -38.24 -14.67 36.30
N SER A 21 -38.84 -14.36 35.20
CA SER A 21 -38.18 -14.53 33.91
C SER A 21 -37.02 -13.52 33.86
N ALA A 22 -35.82 -14.03 33.89
CA ALA A 22 -34.64 -13.24 33.60
C ALA A 22 -34.65 -12.97 32.08
N PHE A 23 -34.82 -11.72 31.69
CA PHE A 23 -34.64 -11.32 30.29
C PHE A 23 -33.15 -11.04 30.08
N ALA A 24 -32.50 -11.83 29.24
CA ALA A 24 -31.21 -11.48 28.69
C ALA A 24 -31.44 -10.50 27.55
N LEU A 25 -30.80 -9.36 27.60
CA LEU A 25 -30.78 -8.36 26.52
C LEU A 25 -29.39 -8.38 25.89
N ASP A 26 -29.32 -8.72 24.63
CA ASP A 26 -28.11 -8.63 23.86
C ASP A 26 -27.91 -7.19 23.41
N ILE A 27 -26.79 -6.59 23.86
CA ILE A 27 -26.39 -5.25 23.50
C ILE A 27 -25.34 -5.37 22.40
N PRO A 28 -25.65 -5.06 21.14
CA PRO A 28 -24.67 -5.14 20.08
C PRO A 28 -23.61 -4.05 20.25
N ILE A 29 -22.36 -4.45 20.10
CA ILE A 29 -21.22 -3.55 19.97
C ILE A 29 -20.73 -3.71 18.53
N SER A 30 -20.83 -2.66 17.73
CA SER A 30 -20.39 -2.67 16.32
C SER A 30 -19.38 -1.56 16.09
N ALA A 31 -18.39 -1.86 15.26
CA ALA A 31 -17.40 -0.91 14.77
C ALA A 31 -17.24 -1.09 13.27
N SER A 32 -16.91 0.00 12.57
CA SER A 32 -16.45 -0.04 11.19
C SER A 32 -15.00 0.44 11.17
N VAL A 33 -14.12 -0.36 10.58
CA VAL A 33 -12.71 -0.01 10.39
C VAL A 33 -12.49 0.15 8.90
N THR A 34 -11.97 1.31 8.49
CA THR A 34 -11.66 1.58 7.09
C THR A 34 -10.15 1.63 6.94
N GLY A 35 -9.60 0.73 6.14
CA GLY A 35 -8.19 0.75 5.75
C GLY A 35 -7.97 1.66 4.54
N SER A 36 -6.75 2.14 4.36
CA SER A 36 -6.34 2.82 3.14
C SER A 36 -4.87 2.54 2.83
N CYS A 37 -4.60 2.47 1.53
CA CYS A 37 -3.26 2.42 0.97
C CYS A 37 -3.10 3.62 0.04
N VAL A 38 -2.10 4.45 0.29
CA VAL A 38 -1.83 5.67 -0.48
C VAL A 38 -0.42 5.60 -1.03
N ILE A 39 -0.30 5.76 -2.35
CA ILE A 39 1.00 5.81 -3.05
C ILE A 39 1.33 7.27 -3.36
N SER A 40 2.53 7.70 -3.03
CA SER A 40 3.05 9.04 -3.31
C SER A 40 4.45 8.97 -3.92
N VAL A 41 4.75 9.88 -4.84
CA VAL A 41 6.09 10.03 -5.41
C VAL A 41 6.90 10.97 -4.50
N GLU A 42 8.02 10.47 -3.98
CA GLU A 42 8.95 11.24 -3.16
C GLU A 42 10.06 11.87 -4.02
N THR A 43 10.59 11.12 -4.97
CA THR A 43 11.65 11.56 -5.87
C THR A 43 11.35 11.10 -7.28
N ASN A 44 11.44 12.02 -8.24
CA ASN A 44 11.39 11.67 -9.65
C ASN A 44 12.74 11.11 -10.09
N GLY A 45 12.71 10.06 -10.90
CA GLY A 45 13.94 9.51 -11.48
C GLY A 45 14.45 10.31 -12.67
N THR A 46 15.74 10.19 -12.93
CA THR A 46 16.37 10.70 -14.16
C THR A 46 17.26 9.63 -14.76
N TYR A 47 17.29 9.56 -16.10
CA TYR A 47 18.24 8.71 -16.80
C TYR A 47 19.59 9.42 -16.95
N GLY A 48 20.65 8.77 -16.47
CA GLY A 48 22.02 9.04 -16.89
C GLY A 48 22.33 8.31 -18.22
N GLN A 49 23.37 8.74 -18.91
CA GLN A 49 23.85 8.11 -20.14
C GLN A 49 25.30 7.70 -20.01
N PRO A 50 25.58 6.53 -19.39
CA PRO A 50 26.97 6.05 -19.21
C PRO A 50 27.62 5.70 -20.55
N TYR A 51 26.82 5.28 -21.53
CA TYR A 51 27.24 4.98 -22.88
C TYR A 51 26.25 5.53 -23.91
N ALA A 52 26.69 5.78 -25.12
CA ALA A 52 25.81 6.33 -26.16
C ALA A 52 24.54 5.49 -26.41
N TYR A 53 24.61 4.19 -26.16
CA TYR A 53 23.54 3.20 -26.38
C TYR A 53 22.79 2.80 -25.12
N LYS A 54 23.16 3.36 -23.94
CA LYS A 54 22.57 2.97 -22.66
C LYS A 54 22.06 4.19 -21.89
N LEU A 55 20.81 4.11 -21.42
CA LEU A 55 20.21 5.03 -20.44
C LEU A 55 19.93 4.23 -19.15
N SER A 56 20.24 4.82 -17.99
CA SER A 56 20.08 4.13 -16.71
C SER A 56 19.72 5.10 -15.60
N THR A 57 18.80 4.72 -14.71
CA THR A 57 18.48 5.50 -13.50
C THR A 57 19.48 5.26 -12.37
N THR A 58 20.42 4.34 -12.54
CA THR A 58 21.42 4.00 -11.51
C THR A 58 22.35 5.18 -11.25
N PRO A 59 22.60 5.58 -9.98
CA PRO A 59 23.47 6.72 -9.65
C PRO A 59 24.92 6.56 -10.17
N ALA A 60 25.43 5.34 -10.19
CA ALA A 60 26.76 5.05 -10.75
C ALA A 60 26.87 5.35 -12.26
N ASP A 61 25.75 5.36 -12.96
CA ASP A 61 25.60 5.67 -14.38
C ASP A 61 25.23 7.16 -14.60
N GLY A 62 25.20 7.97 -13.55
CA GLY A 62 24.83 9.38 -13.59
C GLY A 62 23.32 9.63 -13.61
N GLY A 63 22.53 8.61 -13.31
CA GLY A 63 21.08 8.70 -13.17
C GLY A 63 20.63 8.97 -11.73
N GLU A 64 19.32 9.02 -11.54
CA GLU A 64 18.66 9.12 -10.23
C GLU A 64 17.51 8.13 -10.17
N LEU A 65 17.46 7.34 -9.09
CA LEU A 65 16.39 6.37 -8.87
C LEU A 65 15.11 7.10 -8.46
N PRO A 66 13.97 6.86 -9.11
CA PRO A 66 12.69 7.31 -8.57
C PRO A 66 12.40 6.59 -7.26
N ILE A 67 11.80 7.33 -6.31
CA ILE A 67 11.40 6.81 -5.01
C ILE A 67 9.92 7.07 -4.83
N THR A 68 9.18 6.00 -4.48
CA THR A 68 7.79 6.10 -4.06
C THR A 68 7.65 5.73 -2.59
N ARG A 69 6.66 6.33 -1.93
CA ARG A 69 6.23 5.95 -0.60
C ARG A 69 4.82 5.38 -0.65
N VAL A 70 4.63 4.28 0.05
CA VAL A 70 3.32 3.67 0.25
C VAL A 70 2.97 3.76 1.73
N ASP A 71 1.87 4.42 2.02
CA ASP A 71 1.33 4.58 3.37
C ASP A 71 0.12 3.67 3.55
N VAL A 72 0.22 2.71 4.47
CA VAL A 72 -0.88 1.83 4.88
C VAL A 72 -1.41 2.32 6.22
N THR A 73 -2.67 2.73 6.25
CA THR A 73 -3.35 3.15 7.47
C THR A 73 -4.50 2.21 7.77
N LEU A 74 -4.56 1.72 9.03
CA LEU A 74 -5.58 0.80 9.54
C LEU A 74 -5.71 -0.56 8.82
N ALA A 75 -5.73 -1.51 9.56
CA ALA A 75 -6.07 -2.92 9.71
C ALA A 75 -6.56 -3.74 8.50
N ASP A 76 -6.12 -3.49 7.29
CA ASP A 76 -6.21 -4.46 6.21
C ASP A 76 -4.81 -4.72 5.64
N ALA A 77 -4.58 -5.93 5.16
CA ALA A 77 -3.41 -6.22 4.35
C ALA A 77 -3.64 -5.72 2.93
N TYR A 78 -2.60 -5.15 2.34
CA TYR A 78 -2.61 -4.64 0.98
C TYR A 78 -1.53 -5.32 0.16
N LYS A 79 -1.81 -5.48 -1.12
CA LYS A 79 -0.83 -5.87 -2.11
C LYS A 79 -0.51 -4.63 -2.95
N VAL A 80 0.76 -4.24 -2.99
CA VAL A 80 1.23 -3.21 -3.92
C VAL A 80 2.05 -3.87 -5.02
N ALA A 81 1.74 -3.54 -6.26
CA ALA A 81 2.45 -4.00 -7.44
C ALA A 81 3.10 -2.80 -8.14
N PHE A 82 4.39 -2.93 -8.44
CA PHE A 82 5.14 -1.97 -9.23
C PHE A 82 5.57 -2.62 -10.54
N THR A 83 5.18 -2.03 -11.66
CA THR A 83 5.62 -2.48 -12.97
C THR A 83 6.66 -1.52 -13.50
N THR A 84 7.86 -2.00 -13.70
CA THR A 84 8.96 -1.24 -14.30
C THR A 84 8.71 -1.07 -15.80
N PRO A 85 9.21 0.01 -16.44
CA PRO A 85 8.94 0.28 -17.84
C PRO A 85 9.54 -0.80 -18.75
N ASP A 86 8.80 -1.16 -19.79
CA ASP A 86 9.22 -2.01 -20.91
C ASP A 86 9.41 -1.21 -22.21
N SER A 87 9.04 0.06 -22.18
CA SER A 87 9.10 0.97 -23.32
C SER A 87 9.17 2.44 -22.87
N PHE A 88 9.60 3.32 -23.74
CA PHE A 88 9.46 4.75 -23.52
C PHE A 88 8.02 5.19 -23.81
N SER A 89 7.45 5.97 -22.90
CA SER A 89 6.18 6.66 -23.13
C SER A 89 6.35 7.83 -24.10
N SER A 90 7.56 8.40 -24.17
CA SER A 90 7.95 9.44 -25.11
C SER A 90 9.43 9.33 -25.43
N SER A 91 9.77 9.37 -26.72
CA SER A 91 11.14 9.35 -27.23
C SER A 91 11.20 9.93 -28.65
N PRO A 92 12.39 10.31 -29.13
CA PRO A 92 12.64 10.45 -30.56
C PRO A 92 12.34 9.15 -31.31
N THR A 93 12.25 9.22 -32.65
CA THR A 93 12.10 8.01 -33.46
C THR A 93 13.29 7.09 -33.28
N LEU A 94 13.02 5.87 -32.82
CA LEU A 94 14.01 4.80 -32.64
C LEU A 94 13.94 3.85 -33.83
N ASN A 95 15.09 3.50 -34.39
CA ASN A 95 15.16 2.60 -35.53
C ASN A 95 15.47 1.14 -35.11
N ASP A 96 15.91 0.97 -33.87
CA ASP A 96 16.32 -0.33 -33.31
C ASP A 96 15.42 -0.69 -32.15
N VAL A 97 15.36 -1.96 -31.80
CA VAL A 97 14.64 -2.44 -30.63
C VAL A 97 15.41 -2.03 -29.37
N VAL A 98 14.69 -1.40 -28.43
CA VAL A 98 15.23 -1.07 -27.13
C VAL A 98 14.81 -2.15 -26.13
N THR A 99 15.80 -2.66 -25.39
CA THR A 99 15.56 -3.61 -24.29
C THR A 99 15.54 -2.85 -22.98
N PHE A 100 14.50 -3.08 -22.19
CA PHE A 100 14.38 -2.54 -20.84
C PHE A 100 14.65 -3.62 -19.80
N THR A 101 15.32 -3.24 -18.72
CA THR A 101 15.43 -4.01 -17.49
C THR A 101 15.21 -3.07 -16.32
N GLY A 102 14.58 -3.54 -15.27
CA GLY A 102 14.32 -2.75 -14.09
C GLY A 102 14.01 -3.65 -12.89
N ASP A 103 14.02 -3.06 -11.72
CA ASP A 103 13.73 -3.74 -10.46
C ASP A 103 13.18 -2.72 -9.47
N THR A 104 12.33 -3.18 -8.56
CA THR A 104 11.85 -2.42 -7.42
C THR A 104 12.36 -3.06 -6.15
N GLU A 105 12.92 -2.25 -5.26
CA GLU A 105 13.44 -2.71 -3.97
C GLU A 105 12.92 -1.84 -2.84
N VAL A 106 12.71 -2.42 -1.66
CA VAL A 106 12.43 -1.68 -0.44
C VAL A 106 13.67 -0.90 -0.04
N SER A 107 13.56 0.42 0.06
CA SER A 107 14.67 1.29 0.47
C SER A 107 14.64 1.67 1.94
N ALA A 108 13.43 1.77 2.51
CA ALA A 108 13.23 2.06 3.93
C ALA A 108 11.82 1.63 4.36
N VAL A 109 11.67 1.40 5.66
CA VAL A 109 10.38 1.12 6.31
C VAL A 109 10.26 1.92 7.60
N SER A 110 9.04 2.29 7.99
CA SER A 110 8.79 3.02 9.23
C SER A 110 8.83 2.13 10.47
N ASP A 111 8.62 0.83 10.32
CA ASP A 111 8.67 -0.17 11.38
C ASP A 111 9.54 -1.36 10.96
N ALA A 112 10.82 -1.30 11.31
CA ALA A 112 11.79 -2.33 10.96
C ALA A 112 11.53 -3.70 11.63
N THR A 113 10.63 -3.78 12.59
CA THR A 113 10.29 -5.04 13.26
C THR A 113 9.19 -5.78 12.52
N ASN A 114 8.12 -5.06 12.16
CA ASN A 114 6.93 -5.66 11.53
C ASN A 114 6.97 -5.65 10.00
N MET A 115 7.94 -4.96 9.40
CA MET A 115 8.11 -4.82 7.95
C MET A 115 9.48 -5.33 7.45
N ALA A 116 10.17 -6.15 8.29
CA ALA A 116 11.53 -6.62 8.01
C ALA A 116 11.60 -7.48 6.73
N ASP A 117 10.56 -8.24 6.48
CA ASP A 117 10.57 -9.30 5.46
C ASP A 117 10.01 -8.83 4.10
N TYR A 118 9.55 -7.57 3.98
CA TYR A 118 8.92 -7.08 2.74
C TYR A 118 9.79 -7.26 1.50
N GLU A 119 11.10 -7.05 1.61
CA GLU A 119 12.01 -7.26 0.49
C GLU A 119 12.21 -8.74 0.18
N THR A 120 12.30 -9.59 1.21
CA THR A 120 12.55 -11.03 1.03
C THR A 120 11.32 -11.79 0.55
N ASP A 121 10.13 -11.28 0.84
CA ASP A 121 8.84 -11.87 0.47
C ASP A 121 8.30 -11.31 -0.85
N LYS A 122 9.09 -10.47 -1.53
CA LYS A 122 8.79 -9.94 -2.86
C LYS A 122 8.49 -11.07 -3.84
N VAL A 123 7.40 -10.91 -4.59
CA VAL A 123 7.06 -11.78 -5.72
C VAL A 123 7.32 -11.03 -7.01
N GLU A 124 8.23 -11.56 -7.82
CA GLU A 124 8.64 -10.98 -9.09
C GLU A 124 8.10 -11.82 -10.24
N VAL A 125 7.35 -11.17 -11.14
CA VAL A 125 6.81 -11.79 -12.35
C VAL A 125 7.00 -10.84 -13.52
N ASP A 126 7.78 -11.26 -14.50
CA ASP A 126 8.17 -10.44 -15.65
C ASP A 126 8.85 -9.14 -15.19
N ASN A 127 8.24 -7.97 -15.47
CA ASN A 127 8.72 -6.67 -15.06
C ASN A 127 7.90 -6.07 -13.89
N THR A 128 7.18 -6.91 -13.14
CA THR A 128 6.32 -6.51 -12.03
C THR A 128 6.76 -7.12 -10.73
N ASP A 129 7.05 -6.27 -9.76
CA ASP A 129 7.39 -6.61 -8.38
C ASP A 129 6.19 -6.37 -7.48
N THR A 130 5.81 -7.38 -6.71
CA THR A 130 4.64 -7.36 -5.84
C THR A 130 5.05 -7.58 -4.39
N TYR A 131 4.49 -6.75 -3.51
CA TYR A 131 4.75 -6.79 -2.07
C TYR A 131 3.44 -6.92 -1.31
N GLU A 132 3.40 -7.75 -0.28
CA GLU A 132 2.29 -7.82 0.67
C GLU A 132 2.58 -6.93 1.89
N LEU A 133 1.80 -5.88 2.05
CA LEU A 133 1.94 -4.90 3.12
C LEU A 133 0.96 -5.21 4.23
N THR A 134 1.44 -5.90 5.26
CA THR A 134 0.63 -6.45 6.36
C THR A 134 0.65 -5.60 7.63
N ALA A 135 1.54 -4.59 7.68
CA ALA A 135 1.70 -3.71 8.83
C ALA A 135 1.30 -2.27 8.49
N THR A 136 0.70 -1.59 9.46
CA THR A 136 0.42 -0.15 9.36
C THR A 136 1.70 0.64 9.40
N GLY A 137 1.85 1.61 8.50
CA GLY A 137 3.02 2.47 8.43
C GLY A 137 3.38 2.84 7.01
N SER A 138 4.61 3.31 6.83
CA SER A 138 5.14 3.75 5.54
C SER A 138 6.27 2.86 5.07
N THR A 139 6.26 2.52 3.80
CA THR A 139 7.33 1.79 3.10
C THR A 139 7.80 2.62 1.91
N TRP A 140 9.10 2.80 1.77
CA TRP A 140 9.71 3.47 0.63
C TRP A 140 10.31 2.47 -0.32
N PHE A 141 10.02 2.65 -1.60
CA PHE A 141 10.49 1.80 -2.69
C PHE A 141 11.35 2.62 -3.64
N LYS A 142 12.50 2.09 -4.02
CA LYS A 142 13.35 2.64 -5.07
C LYS A 142 13.21 1.79 -6.32
N HIS A 143 13.16 2.43 -7.48
CA HIS A 143 12.94 1.76 -8.74
C HIS A 143 14.15 1.97 -9.65
N SER A 144 14.72 0.88 -10.15
CA SER A 144 15.75 0.96 -11.18
C SER A 144 15.13 0.76 -12.57
N SER A 145 15.73 1.38 -13.56
CA SER A 145 15.38 1.16 -14.96
C SER A 145 16.61 1.40 -15.82
N THR A 146 16.86 0.48 -16.72
CA THR A 146 17.90 0.58 -17.73
C THR A 146 17.29 0.29 -19.09
N ALA A 147 17.53 1.19 -20.04
CA ALA A 147 17.18 1.02 -21.45
C ALA A 147 18.44 0.88 -22.29
N THR A 148 18.51 -0.16 -23.09
CA THR A 148 19.67 -0.45 -23.99
C THR A 148 19.18 -0.49 -25.42
N ASN A 149 19.76 0.36 -26.26
CA ASN A 149 19.46 0.40 -27.69
C ASN A 149 20.17 -0.76 -28.42
N GLY A 150 19.45 -1.41 -29.31
CA GLY A 150 19.94 -2.61 -30.01
C GLY A 150 21.20 -2.35 -30.85
N GLY A 151 22.06 -3.36 -30.90
CA GLY A 151 23.30 -3.31 -31.68
C GLY A 151 24.31 -2.25 -31.21
N ASP A 152 24.25 -1.87 -29.92
CA ASP A 152 25.11 -0.83 -29.31
C ASP A 152 25.07 0.51 -30.06
N ARG A 153 23.95 0.80 -30.70
CA ARG A 153 23.76 2.04 -31.44
C ARG A 153 23.38 3.18 -30.52
N ALA A 154 23.94 4.35 -30.78
CA ALA A 154 23.65 5.55 -30.01
C ALA A 154 22.15 5.89 -30.02
N PHE A 155 21.62 6.27 -28.88
CA PHE A 155 20.30 6.88 -28.79
C PHE A 155 20.28 8.20 -29.59
N PRO A 156 19.24 8.46 -30.40
CA PRO A 156 19.05 9.75 -31.05
C PRO A 156 18.98 10.90 -30.02
N SER A 157 19.42 12.09 -30.42
CA SER A 157 19.31 13.27 -29.56
C SER A 157 17.84 13.62 -29.31
N GLY A 158 17.46 13.85 -28.06
CA GLY A 158 16.12 14.23 -27.65
C GLY A 158 15.79 13.85 -26.21
N ASN A 159 14.51 14.00 -25.85
CA ASN A 159 14.01 13.66 -24.52
C ASN A 159 13.44 12.25 -24.51
N TYR A 160 13.72 11.54 -23.43
CA TYR A 160 13.23 10.19 -23.17
C TYR A 160 12.47 10.15 -21.86
N THR A 161 11.27 9.60 -21.88
CA THR A 161 10.41 9.45 -20.70
C THR A 161 9.88 8.04 -20.64
N ALA A 162 9.97 7.42 -19.46
CA ALA A 162 9.34 6.14 -19.15
C ALA A 162 8.68 6.23 -17.76
N TYR A 163 7.74 5.38 -17.48
CA TYR A 163 7.01 5.39 -16.21
C TYR A 163 7.11 4.02 -15.52
N VAL A 164 7.34 4.06 -14.23
CA VAL A 164 6.96 2.96 -13.33
C VAL A 164 5.49 3.15 -12.99
N THR A 165 4.69 2.11 -13.13
CA THR A 165 3.30 2.13 -12.69
C THR A 165 3.17 1.42 -11.35
N ALA A 166 2.27 1.91 -10.50
CA ALA A 166 2.04 1.36 -9.18
C ALA A 166 0.55 1.19 -8.94
N GLU A 167 0.17 0.05 -8.37
CA GLU A 167 -1.20 -0.27 -8.00
C GLU A 167 -1.22 -0.84 -6.57
N CYS A 168 -2.22 -0.44 -5.77
CA CYS A 168 -2.43 -0.96 -4.43
C CYS A 168 -3.84 -1.54 -4.30
N ILE A 169 -3.92 -2.81 -3.91
CA ILE A 169 -5.16 -3.59 -3.83
C ILE A 169 -5.29 -4.15 -2.42
N ALA A 170 -6.45 -4.02 -1.79
CA ALA A 170 -6.76 -4.71 -0.53
C ALA A 170 -6.87 -6.23 -0.76
N ILE A 171 -6.36 -7.05 0.18
CA ILE A 171 -6.38 -8.53 0.13
C ILE A 171 -7.02 -9.12 1.38
#